data_5ec5cc01cb07e0b5767e917a787f7dbe
#
_entry.id   5ec5cc01cb07e0b5767e917a787f7dbe
#
_cell.length_a   1.000
_cell.length_b   1.000
_cell.length_c   1.000
_cell.angle_alpha   90.00
_cell.angle_beta   90.00
_cell.angle_gamma   90.00
#
_symmetry.space_group_name_H-M   'P 1'
#
loop_
_entity.id
_entity.type
_entity.pdbx_description
1 polymer ?
#
loop_
_entity_poly.entity_id
_entity_poly.type
_entity_poly.pdbx_seq_one_letter_code
_entity_poly.pdbx_strand_id
1 'polypeptide(L)'
;MKPTKITRPTFPPGYVDNPTSEVPWDYVTQQLTESKNYWLCSVYPDGRPHVIPRWAIFVDGKIYYDGSSQTRHARKVVENPHVSLHLESGDQVVILEGTARPAGKPSRELAQKLAQAYQAKYTAHGYAPEPDQWDEGGLYVFTIQKAIAWTNFLTDPTKFVF
;
A
#
# COMPACT_ATOMS: atom_id res chain seq x y z
N MET A 1 12.80 3.33 -1.54
CA MET A 1 12.76 2.44 -2.73
C MET A 1 12.49 3.29 -3.96
N LYS A 2 13.20 3.05 -5.08
CA LYS A 2 12.95 3.72 -6.35
C LYS A 2 12.47 2.69 -7.37
N PRO A 3 11.56 3.05 -8.29
CA PRO A 3 11.15 2.16 -9.36
C PRO A 3 12.35 1.85 -10.30
N THR A 4 12.40 0.63 -10.79
CA THR A 4 13.40 0.19 -11.78
C THR A 4 12.98 0.58 -13.20
N LYS A 5 11.67 0.77 -13.41
CA LYS A 5 11.10 1.18 -14.70
C LYS A 5 9.87 2.05 -14.49
N ILE A 6 9.80 3.15 -15.26
CA ILE A 6 8.64 4.02 -15.36
C ILE A 6 8.12 3.94 -16.80
N THR A 7 6.83 3.73 -16.96
CA THR A 7 6.18 3.58 -18.28
C THR A 7 4.74 4.07 -18.19
N ARG A 8 4.00 3.93 -19.28
CA ARG A 8 2.55 4.14 -19.33
C ARG A 8 1.83 2.81 -19.11
N PRO A 9 0.64 2.81 -18.48
CA PRO A 9 -0.29 1.70 -18.61
C PRO A 9 -0.66 1.51 -20.09
N THR A 10 -0.95 0.29 -20.48
CA THR A 10 -1.43 -0.01 -21.84
C THR A 10 -2.95 0.13 -21.88
N PHE A 11 -3.43 0.97 -22.77
CA PHE A 11 -4.86 1.18 -23.00
C PHE A 11 -5.24 0.73 -24.43
N PRO A 12 -6.52 0.40 -24.65
CA PRO A 12 -7.02 0.21 -26.01
C PRO A 12 -6.88 1.48 -26.86
N PRO A 13 -6.74 1.36 -28.20
CA PRO A 13 -6.73 2.52 -29.07
C PRO A 13 -7.97 3.41 -28.89
N GLY A 14 -7.79 4.71 -28.87
CA GLY A 14 -8.87 5.68 -28.65
C GLY A 14 -9.28 5.90 -27.19
N TYR A 15 -8.62 5.23 -26.22
CA TYR A 15 -8.97 5.37 -24.81
C TYR A 15 -8.12 6.44 -24.09
N VAL A 16 -6.81 6.36 -24.19
CA VAL A 16 -5.84 7.39 -23.76
C VAL A 16 -4.74 7.44 -24.82
N ASP A 17 -4.90 8.25 -25.85
CA ASP A 17 -4.02 8.18 -27.01
C ASP A 17 -2.73 8.99 -26.84
N ASN A 18 -2.79 10.12 -26.16
CA ASN A 18 -1.68 11.08 -26.09
C ASN A 18 -1.44 11.61 -24.68
N PRO A 19 -1.00 10.76 -23.72
CA PRO A 19 -0.63 11.28 -22.41
C PRO A 19 0.60 12.18 -22.53
N THR A 20 0.57 13.37 -21.89
CA THR A 20 1.55 14.44 -22.08
C THR A 20 2.55 14.56 -20.94
N SER A 21 2.27 13.96 -19.78
CA SER A 21 3.09 14.05 -18.57
C SER A 21 3.12 12.72 -17.82
N GLU A 22 3.98 12.62 -16.83
CA GLU A 22 4.08 11.47 -15.91
C GLU A 22 3.94 11.96 -14.47
N VAL A 23 3.31 11.13 -13.63
CA VAL A 23 3.31 11.37 -12.18
C VAL A 23 4.71 11.05 -11.65
N PRO A 24 5.38 11.96 -10.89
CA PRO A 24 6.64 11.65 -10.25
C PRO A 24 6.45 10.59 -9.14
N TRP A 25 7.44 9.71 -8.96
CA TRP A 25 7.39 8.73 -7.85
C TRP A 25 7.36 9.40 -6.47
N ASP A 26 7.99 10.55 -6.32
CA ASP A 26 7.97 11.31 -5.07
C ASP A 26 6.55 11.78 -4.69
N TYR A 27 5.72 12.15 -5.67
CA TYR A 27 4.30 12.41 -5.45
C TYR A 27 3.58 11.17 -4.89
N VAL A 28 3.81 9.99 -5.49
CA VAL A 28 3.21 8.74 -5.02
C VAL A 28 3.62 8.43 -3.58
N THR A 29 4.91 8.57 -3.24
CA THR A 29 5.40 8.33 -1.88
C THR A 29 4.86 9.33 -0.87
N GLN A 30 4.65 10.58 -1.27
CA GLN A 30 3.96 11.58 -0.46
C GLN A 30 2.52 11.16 -0.18
N GLN A 31 1.75 10.77 -1.22
CA GLN A 31 0.38 10.29 -1.04
C GLN A 31 0.32 9.05 -0.13
N LEU A 32 1.25 8.11 -0.27
CA LEU A 32 1.37 6.96 0.62
C LEU A 32 1.69 7.37 2.07
N THR A 33 2.46 8.41 2.29
CA THR A 33 2.79 8.90 3.63
C THR A 33 1.61 9.62 4.29
N GLU A 34 0.88 10.42 3.53
CA GLU A 34 -0.17 11.31 4.05
C GLU A 34 -1.55 10.63 4.16
N SER A 35 -1.87 9.69 3.28
CA SER A 35 -3.19 9.07 3.24
C SER A 35 -3.50 8.30 4.52
N LYS A 36 -4.69 8.55 5.06
CA LYS A 36 -5.16 7.91 6.30
C LYS A 36 -5.50 6.43 6.08
N ASN A 37 -6.26 6.13 5.04
CA ASN A 37 -6.75 4.79 4.79
C ASN A 37 -6.14 4.21 3.51
N TYR A 38 -5.92 2.90 3.57
CA TYR A 38 -5.50 2.08 2.46
C TYR A 38 -6.53 0.97 2.29
N TRP A 39 -7.05 0.81 1.10
CA TRP A 39 -7.99 -0.27 0.80
C TRP A 39 -7.22 -1.51 0.38
N LEU A 40 -7.21 -2.51 1.25
CA LEU A 40 -6.59 -3.80 0.98
C LEU A 40 -7.58 -4.69 0.23
N CYS A 41 -7.22 -5.06 -1.00
CA CYS A 41 -7.97 -5.94 -1.87
C CYS A 41 -7.31 -7.31 -1.93
N SER A 42 -8.01 -8.34 -1.50
CA SER A 42 -7.57 -9.74 -1.51
C SER A 42 -8.67 -10.63 -2.10
N VAL A 43 -8.40 -11.90 -2.30
CA VAL A 43 -9.38 -12.84 -2.84
C VAL A 43 -9.63 -14.01 -1.88
N TYR A 44 -10.84 -14.55 -1.90
CA TYR A 44 -11.15 -15.82 -1.26
C TYR A 44 -10.57 -16.98 -2.07
N PRO A 45 -10.42 -18.20 -1.46
CA PRO A 45 -9.99 -19.39 -2.21
C PRO A 45 -10.88 -19.71 -3.42
N ASP A 46 -12.14 -19.33 -3.37
CA ASP A 46 -13.11 -19.49 -4.45
C ASP A 46 -13.08 -18.35 -5.48
N GLY A 47 -12.09 -17.42 -5.38
CA GLY A 47 -11.91 -16.30 -6.30
C GLY A 47 -12.76 -15.05 -6.03
N ARG A 48 -13.68 -15.08 -5.05
CA ARG A 48 -14.48 -13.89 -4.71
C ARG A 48 -13.60 -12.78 -4.14
N PRO A 49 -13.79 -11.52 -4.56
CA PRO A 49 -13.01 -10.39 -4.04
C PRO A 49 -13.39 -10.08 -2.59
N HIS A 50 -12.42 -9.53 -1.88
CA HIS A 50 -12.60 -9.03 -0.52
C HIS A 50 -11.81 -7.74 -0.35
N VAL A 51 -12.48 -6.68 0.06
CA VAL A 51 -11.92 -5.34 0.21
C VAL A 51 -12.20 -4.83 1.61
N ILE A 52 -11.17 -4.29 2.27
CA ILE A 52 -11.29 -3.66 3.59
C ILE A 52 -10.38 -2.44 3.68
N PRO A 53 -10.79 -1.37 4.40
CA PRO A 53 -9.89 -0.28 4.73
C PRO A 53 -8.91 -0.71 5.84
N ARG A 54 -7.67 -0.23 5.74
CA ARG A 54 -6.62 -0.42 6.74
C ARG A 54 -5.95 0.89 7.08
N TRP A 55 -5.64 1.09 8.34
CA TRP A 55 -4.63 2.03 8.74
C TRP A 55 -3.27 1.41 8.45
N ALA A 56 -2.42 2.15 7.77
CA ALA A 56 -1.13 1.66 7.34
C ALA A 56 -0.12 2.81 7.21
N ILE A 57 1.14 2.46 7.23
CA ILE A 57 2.25 3.41 7.10
C ILE A 57 3.21 2.97 6.01
N PHE A 58 3.80 3.95 5.33
CA PHE A 58 4.84 3.74 4.33
C PHE A 58 6.20 4.04 4.95
N VAL A 59 7.03 3.01 5.14
CA VAL A 59 8.36 3.10 5.77
C VAL A 59 9.36 2.28 4.97
N ASP A 60 10.52 2.85 4.68
CA ASP A 60 11.62 2.19 3.98
C ASP A 60 11.20 1.50 2.67
N GLY A 61 10.24 2.11 1.94
CA GLY A 61 9.76 1.61 0.66
C GLY A 61 8.76 0.45 0.74
N LYS A 62 8.23 0.16 1.92
CA LYS A 62 7.21 -0.87 2.15
C LYS A 62 6.03 -0.28 2.89
N ILE A 63 4.88 -0.94 2.79
CA ILE A 63 3.70 -0.57 3.56
C ILE A 63 3.54 -1.57 4.69
N TYR A 64 3.36 -1.06 5.90
CA TYR A 64 3.12 -1.87 7.09
C TYR A 64 1.72 -1.56 7.62
N TYR A 65 1.00 -2.62 8.00
CA TYR A 65 -0.27 -2.54 8.71
C TYR A 65 -0.33 -3.61 9.79
N ASP A 66 -1.17 -3.41 10.78
CA ASP A 66 -1.29 -4.35 11.89
C ASP A 66 -2.71 -4.84 12.10
N GLY A 67 -2.85 -5.89 12.88
CA GLY A 67 -4.11 -6.50 13.24
C GLY A 67 -3.98 -7.95 13.68
N SER A 68 -5.07 -8.47 14.24
CA SER A 68 -5.11 -9.86 14.71
C SER A 68 -4.95 -10.86 13.57
N SER A 69 -4.12 -11.89 13.78
CA SER A 69 -3.96 -13.03 12.87
C SER A 69 -5.25 -13.85 12.69
N GLN A 70 -6.23 -13.68 13.58
CA GLN A 70 -7.53 -14.36 13.51
C GLN A 70 -8.51 -13.70 12.52
N THR A 71 -8.17 -12.52 12.00
CA THR A 71 -9.04 -11.84 11.04
C THR A 71 -9.05 -12.54 9.68
N ARG A 72 -10.15 -12.35 8.93
CA ARG A 72 -10.29 -12.99 7.61
C ARG A 72 -9.20 -12.56 6.63
N HIS A 73 -8.85 -11.27 6.59
CA HIS A 73 -7.80 -10.79 5.70
C HIS A 73 -6.43 -11.35 6.06
N ALA A 74 -6.12 -11.50 7.36
CA ALA A 74 -4.87 -12.07 7.84
C ALA A 74 -4.69 -13.51 7.36
N ARG A 75 -5.74 -14.32 7.47
CA ARG A 75 -5.72 -15.71 6.96
C ARG A 75 -5.55 -15.76 5.44
N LYS A 76 -6.24 -14.87 4.72
CA LYS A 76 -6.16 -14.82 3.24
C LYS A 76 -4.78 -14.49 2.71
N VAL A 77 -4.07 -13.52 3.32
CA VAL A 77 -2.72 -13.17 2.84
C VAL A 77 -1.68 -14.26 3.16
N VAL A 78 -1.98 -15.17 4.08
CA VAL A 78 -1.16 -16.36 4.29
C VAL A 78 -1.40 -17.41 3.19
N GLU A 79 -2.65 -17.58 2.78
CA GLU A 79 -3.05 -18.55 1.73
C GLU A 79 -2.68 -18.02 0.32
N ASN A 80 -2.96 -16.74 0.06
CA ASN A 80 -2.62 -16.07 -1.19
C ASN A 80 -2.03 -14.69 -0.88
N PRO A 81 -0.70 -14.53 -0.97
CA PRO A 81 -0.05 -13.27 -0.66
C PRO A 81 -0.26 -12.18 -1.72
N HIS A 82 -0.72 -12.52 -2.91
CA HIS A 82 -0.96 -11.55 -3.99
C HIS A 82 -2.19 -10.72 -3.69
N VAL A 83 -1.97 -9.43 -3.48
CA VAL A 83 -3.02 -8.46 -3.14
C VAL A 83 -2.77 -7.14 -3.84
N SER A 84 -3.78 -6.30 -3.92
CA SER A 84 -3.62 -4.89 -4.25
C SER A 84 -3.98 -4.01 -3.06
N LEU A 85 -3.36 -2.84 -3.02
CA LEU A 85 -3.71 -1.73 -2.14
C LEU A 85 -4.02 -0.51 -3.00
N HIS A 86 -5.02 0.27 -2.63
CA HIS A 86 -5.24 1.57 -3.24
C HIS A 86 -5.58 2.62 -2.18
N LEU A 87 -5.34 3.88 -2.52
CA LEU A 87 -5.75 5.02 -1.71
C LEU A 87 -7.20 5.40 -2.00
N GLU A 88 -7.75 6.35 -1.25
CA GLU A 88 -9.19 6.64 -1.27
C GLU A 88 -9.65 7.46 -2.47
N SER A 89 -8.77 8.32 -3.04
CA SER A 89 -9.17 9.19 -4.13
C SER A 89 -9.40 8.43 -5.44
N GLY A 90 -10.53 8.68 -6.08
CA GLY A 90 -10.81 8.24 -7.45
C GLY A 90 -10.31 9.20 -8.53
N ASP A 91 -9.85 10.40 -8.14
CA ASP A 91 -9.33 11.42 -9.06
C ASP A 91 -7.81 11.49 -9.02
N GLN A 92 -7.23 11.54 -7.82
CA GLN A 92 -5.78 11.45 -7.59
C GLN A 92 -5.43 10.02 -7.17
N VAL A 93 -5.29 9.16 -8.14
CA VAL A 93 -5.28 7.71 -7.92
C VAL A 93 -3.88 7.19 -7.64
N VAL A 94 -3.79 6.31 -6.66
CA VAL A 94 -2.64 5.44 -6.41
C VAL A 94 -3.14 4.03 -6.18
N ILE A 95 -2.78 3.11 -7.08
CA ILE A 95 -3.06 1.68 -7.00
C ILE A 95 -1.73 0.95 -6.96
N LEU A 96 -1.59 0.03 -6.01
CA LEU A 96 -0.40 -0.78 -5.80
C LEU A 96 -0.75 -2.26 -5.98
N GLU A 97 0.09 -2.99 -6.68
CA GLU A 97 0.04 -4.45 -6.75
C GLU A 97 1.30 -5.02 -6.15
N GLY A 98 1.16 -6.12 -5.43
CA GLY A 98 2.29 -6.73 -4.75
C GLY A 98 1.90 -7.90 -3.86
N THR A 99 2.73 -8.16 -2.85
CA THR A 99 2.50 -9.25 -1.91
C THR A 99 2.42 -8.75 -0.47
N ALA A 100 1.46 -9.25 0.28
CA ALA A 100 1.35 -9.05 1.71
C ALA A 100 1.65 -10.34 2.47
N ARG A 101 2.30 -10.22 3.63
CA ARG A 101 2.61 -11.36 4.49
C ARG A 101 2.78 -10.92 5.95
N PRO A 102 2.67 -11.84 6.92
CA PRO A 102 3.12 -11.56 8.28
C PRO A 102 4.59 -11.12 8.28
N ALA A 103 4.91 -10.05 8.99
CA ALA A 103 6.28 -9.51 9.06
C ALA A 103 7.13 -10.19 10.16
N GLY A 104 6.47 -10.91 11.08
CA GLY A 104 7.10 -11.39 12.30
C GLY A 104 7.43 -10.25 13.26
N LYS A 105 8.30 -10.53 14.25
CA LYS A 105 8.82 -9.52 15.16
C LYS A 105 9.80 -8.60 14.40
N PRO A 106 9.57 -7.29 14.35
CA PRO A 106 10.49 -6.37 13.69
C PRO A 106 11.79 -6.22 14.49
N SER A 107 12.88 -5.80 13.84
CA SER A 107 14.06 -5.34 14.56
C SER A 107 13.71 -4.11 15.39
N ARG A 108 14.48 -3.85 16.47
CA ARG A 108 14.25 -2.68 17.34
C ARG A 108 14.24 -1.36 16.56
N GLU A 109 15.16 -1.22 15.61
CA GLU A 109 15.24 -0.02 14.76
C GLU A 109 14.00 0.14 13.90
N LEU A 110 13.54 -0.94 13.24
CA LEU A 110 12.33 -0.92 12.44
C LEU A 110 11.11 -0.65 13.31
N ALA A 111 10.99 -1.29 14.47
CA ALA A 111 9.89 -1.08 15.41
C ALA A 111 9.77 0.39 15.84
N GLN A 112 10.90 1.06 16.13
CA GLN A 112 10.92 2.48 16.44
C GLN A 112 10.43 3.36 15.28
N LYS A 113 10.89 3.09 14.05
CA LYS A 113 10.43 3.81 12.85
C LYS A 113 8.92 3.62 12.62
N LEU A 114 8.43 2.39 12.79
CA LEU A 114 7.03 2.07 12.63
C LEU A 114 6.17 2.80 13.68
N ALA A 115 6.55 2.73 14.97
CA ALA A 115 5.85 3.40 16.04
C ALA A 115 5.78 4.93 15.80
N GLN A 116 6.90 5.56 15.45
CA GLN A 116 6.96 6.99 15.12
C GLN A 116 6.03 7.34 13.94
N ALA A 117 6.04 6.55 12.87
CA ALA A 117 5.19 6.79 11.71
C ALA A 117 3.70 6.62 12.04
N TYR A 118 3.33 5.61 12.84
CA TYR A 118 1.96 5.44 13.31
C TYR A 118 1.53 6.59 14.22
N GLN A 119 2.35 6.97 15.20
CA GLN A 119 2.07 8.06 16.12
C GLN A 119 1.88 9.38 15.37
N ALA A 120 2.76 9.70 14.42
CA ALA A 120 2.65 10.91 13.61
C ALA A 120 1.34 10.97 12.82
N LYS A 121 0.86 9.83 12.32
CA LYS A 121 -0.32 9.76 11.44
C LYS A 121 -1.63 9.58 12.21
N TYR A 122 -1.64 8.77 13.28
CA TYR A 122 -2.89 8.26 13.88
C TYR A 122 -3.12 8.63 15.33
N THR A 123 -2.23 9.34 16.01
CA THR A 123 -2.47 9.77 17.40
C THR A 123 -3.75 10.58 17.55
N ALA A 124 -4.04 11.48 16.63
CA ALA A 124 -5.28 12.25 16.61
C ALA A 124 -6.55 11.38 16.40
N HIS A 125 -6.38 10.13 16.01
CA HIS A 125 -7.45 9.15 15.82
C HIS A 125 -7.48 8.08 16.92
N GLY A 126 -6.71 8.27 18.01
CA GLY A 126 -6.70 7.39 19.16
C GLY A 126 -5.80 6.16 19.01
N TYR A 127 -4.85 6.16 18.06
CA TYR A 127 -3.92 5.06 17.89
C TYR A 127 -2.46 5.54 17.88
N ALA A 128 -1.71 5.16 18.91
CA ALA A 128 -0.31 5.54 19.12
C ALA A 128 0.47 4.34 19.68
N PRO A 129 0.83 3.35 18.85
CA PRO A 129 1.53 2.16 19.31
C PRO A 129 2.95 2.47 19.77
N GLU A 130 3.42 1.72 20.78
CA GLU A 130 4.82 1.73 21.19
C GLU A 130 5.65 0.69 20.38
N PRO A 131 6.99 0.77 20.38
CA PRO A 131 7.83 -0.14 19.60
C PRO A 131 7.67 -1.63 19.94
N ASP A 132 7.22 -2.00 21.14
CA ASP A 132 6.98 -3.37 21.57
C ASP A 132 5.60 -3.93 21.14
N GLN A 133 4.75 -3.11 20.54
CA GLN A 133 3.41 -3.47 20.08
C GLN A 133 3.38 -4.76 19.23
N TRP A 134 4.45 -5.04 18.50
CA TRP A 134 4.52 -6.17 17.56
C TRP A 134 5.42 -7.31 18.04
N ASP A 135 5.82 -7.33 19.31
CA ASP A 135 6.70 -8.36 19.87
C ASP A 135 6.08 -9.76 19.80
N GLU A 136 4.76 -9.84 19.99
CA GLU A 136 3.96 -11.08 19.90
C GLU A 136 3.33 -11.30 18.51
N GLY A 137 3.73 -10.50 17.51
CA GLY A 137 3.20 -10.58 16.14
C GLY A 137 2.12 -9.55 15.82
N GLY A 138 1.29 -9.87 14.83
CA GLY A 138 0.21 -8.96 14.39
C GLY A 138 0.65 -7.89 13.39
N LEU A 139 1.94 -7.81 13.06
CA LEU A 139 2.45 -6.93 12.01
C LEU A 139 2.43 -7.64 10.66
N TYR A 140 2.00 -6.91 9.64
CA TYR A 140 2.02 -7.34 8.24
C TYR A 140 2.83 -6.36 7.40
N VAL A 141 3.49 -6.88 6.37
CA VAL A 141 4.25 -6.09 5.41
C VAL A 141 3.72 -6.33 4.00
N PHE A 142 3.45 -5.25 3.28
CA PHE A 142 3.16 -5.27 1.85
C PHE A 142 4.40 -4.78 1.08
N THR A 143 4.85 -5.61 0.15
CA THR A 143 5.96 -5.29 -0.76
C THR A 143 5.39 -4.91 -2.12
N ILE A 144 5.66 -3.69 -2.55
CA ILE A 144 5.20 -3.15 -3.83
C ILE A 144 5.99 -3.82 -4.96
N GLN A 145 5.31 -4.33 -5.95
CA GLN A 145 5.88 -4.87 -7.20
C GLN A 145 5.56 -3.97 -8.39
N LYS A 146 4.38 -3.36 -8.36
CA LYS A 146 3.90 -2.44 -9.39
C LYS A 146 3.05 -1.35 -8.73
N ALA A 147 3.12 -0.13 -9.26
CA ALA A 147 2.19 0.93 -8.94
C ALA A 147 1.63 1.55 -10.22
N ILE A 148 0.39 2.00 -10.16
CA ILE A 148 -0.25 2.81 -11.19
C ILE A 148 -0.78 4.06 -10.48
N ALA A 149 -0.47 5.23 -11.03
CA ALA A 149 -0.94 6.49 -10.47
C ALA A 149 -1.31 7.48 -11.57
N TRP A 150 -2.23 8.39 -11.27
CA TRP A 150 -2.54 9.55 -12.08
C TRP A 150 -3.12 10.67 -11.21
N THR A 151 -2.94 11.90 -11.66
CA THR A 151 -3.64 13.08 -11.14
C THR A 151 -4.67 13.58 -12.16
N ASN A 152 -4.47 13.24 -13.42
CA ASN A 152 -5.43 13.40 -14.51
C ASN A 152 -5.31 12.19 -15.44
N PHE A 153 -6.36 11.37 -15.45
CA PHE A 153 -6.36 10.09 -16.18
C PHE A 153 -6.01 10.22 -17.66
N LEU A 154 -6.42 11.31 -18.31
CA LEU A 154 -6.15 11.48 -19.76
C LEU A 154 -4.74 11.98 -20.08
N THR A 155 -4.04 12.57 -19.10
CA THR A 155 -2.76 13.25 -19.35
C THR A 155 -1.55 12.57 -18.72
N ASP A 156 -1.69 12.00 -17.51
CA ASP A 156 -0.53 11.54 -16.73
C ASP A 156 -0.61 10.11 -16.16
N PRO A 157 -1.37 9.16 -16.75
CA PRO A 157 -1.40 7.80 -16.21
C PRO A 157 0.00 7.17 -16.28
N THR A 158 0.56 6.83 -15.14
CA THR A 158 1.94 6.38 -14.98
C THR A 158 1.99 5.03 -14.29
N LYS A 159 2.81 4.12 -14.82
CA LYS A 159 3.08 2.79 -14.26
C LYS A 159 4.52 2.70 -13.81
N PHE A 160 4.70 2.29 -12.57
CA PHE A 160 5.99 2.03 -11.93
C PHE A 160 6.16 0.52 -11.71
N VAL A 161 7.36 0.01 -11.97
CA VAL A 161 7.75 -1.39 -11.74
C VAL A 161 8.97 -1.41 -10.82
N PHE A 162 9.03 -2.35 -9.89
CA PHE A 162 10.06 -2.48 -8.88
C PHE A 162 10.81 -3.81 -8.96
#